data_8bbfdfec3db253ce6dac22ed66ed6f43
#
_entry.id   8bbfdfec3db253ce6dac22ed66ed6f43
#
_cell.length_a   1.000
_cell.length_b   1.000
_cell.length_c   1.000
_cell.angle_alpha   90.00
_cell.angle_beta   90.00
_cell.angle_gamma   90.00
#
_symmetry.space_group_name_H-M   'P 1'
#
loop_
_entity.id
_entity.type
_entity.pdbx_description
1 polymer ?
#
loop_
_entity_poly.entity_id
_entity_poly.type
_entity_poly.pdbx_seq_one_letter_code
_entity_poly.pdbx_strand_id
1 'polypeptide(L)'
;MGEVRGAAREVRLRTVEDRDLDVFFGHQADPEAIEMAAFPARDRDQFAEHWARIRADDTAIQAAIVTDGAVAGNIMSWEQDGQRLLGYWVGREYWGRGIATEALAQFVGQVTARPIYAHVAVHNIGSIRVLEKCAFRRDRGQEEKAPPPEDGVEELIFVLDA
;
A
#
# COMPACT_ATOMS: atom_id res chain seq x y z
N MET A 1 -34.77 -7.15 9.92
CA MET A 1 -33.92 -6.49 10.14
C MET A 1 -33.07 -6.21 9.03
N GLY A 2 -32.76 -5.35 8.76
CA GLY A 2 -32.03 -5.04 7.69
C GLY A 2 -30.61 -5.36 7.85
N GLU A 3 -30.01 -5.74 6.79
CA GLU A 3 -28.74 -5.99 6.88
C GLU A 3 -27.95 -4.80 6.93
N VAL A 4 -26.95 -4.69 7.66
CA VAL A 4 -26.14 -3.55 7.73
C VAL A 4 -24.94 -3.80 6.86
N ARG A 5 -25.17 -3.82 5.58
CA ARG A 5 -24.17 -4.16 4.71
C ARG A 5 -23.04 -3.29 4.75
N GLY A 6 -21.85 -3.73 4.79
CA GLY A 6 -20.63 -2.97 4.79
C GLY A 6 -20.34 -2.24 6.06
N ALA A 7 -21.35 -1.97 6.85
CA ALA A 7 -21.12 -1.24 8.08
C ALA A 7 -20.45 -2.09 9.13
N ALA A 8 -20.66 -3.38 9.07
CA ALA A 8 -20.10 -4.26 10.05
C ALA A 8 -18.71 -4.75 9.70
N ARG A 9 -18.21 -4.40 8.54
CA ARG A 9 -16.92 -4.87 8.15
C ARG A 9 -15.83 -4.24 8.97
N GLU A 10 -15.08 -5.05 9.65
CA GLU A 10 -13.99 -4.57 10.46
C GLU A 10 -12.69 -4.68 9.71
N VAL A 11 -11.91 -3.62 9.70
CA VAL A 11 -10.58 -3.63 9.13
C VAL A 11 -9.59 -3.46 10.27
N ARG A 12 -8.63 -4.37 10.38
CA ARG A 12 -7.60 -4.33 11.40
C ARG A 12 -6.23 -4.50 10.81
N LEU A 13 -5.24 -3.95 11.48
CA LEU A 13 -3.84 -4.14 11.13
C LEU A 13 -3.22 -5.03 12.20
N ARG A 14 -2.37 -5.96 11.78
CA ARG A 14 -1.61 -6.78 12.71
C ARG A 14 -0.22 -7.07 12.16
N THR A 15 0.65 -7.59 12.98
CA THR A 15 2.00 -7.97 12.56
C THR A 15 1.93 -9.01 11.45
N VAL A 16 2.82 -8.87 10.47
CA VAL A 16 2.92 -9.83 9.37
C VAL A 16 3.50 -11.14 9.89
N GLU A 17 2.88 -12.26 9.50
CA GLU A 17 3.32 -13.60 9.85
C GLU A 17 3.80 -14.31 8.59
N ASP A 18 4.62 -15.35 8.76
CA ASP A 18 5.16 -16.09 7.61
C ASP A 18 4.06 -16.61 6.69
N ARG A 19 2.97 -17.09 7.25
CA ARG A 19 1.84 -17.63 6.46
C ARG A 19 1.17 -16.56 5.58
N ASP A 20 1.33 -15.30 5.93
CA ASP A 20 0.71 -14.21 5.17
C ASP A 20 1.41 -14.01 3.82
N LEU A 21 2.68 -14.38 3.72
CA LEU A 21 3.47 -14.14 2.53
C LEU A 21 2.92 -14.85 1.29
N ASP A 22 2.36 -16.05 1.47
CA ASP A 22 1.74 -16.77 0.36
C ASP A 22 0.49 -16.03 -0.13
N VAL A 23 -0.28 -15.47 0.79
CA VAL A 23 -1.47 -14.70 0.43
C VAL A 23 -1.06 -13.42 -0.31
N PHE A 24 -0.04 -12.72 0.19
CA PHE A 24 0.47 -11.52 -0.45
C PHE A 24 0.99 -11.81 -1.86
N PHE A 25 1.68 -12.94 -2.01
CA PHE A 25 2.18 -13.33 -3.32
C PHE A 25 1.02 -13.54 -4.30
N GLY A 26 -0.05 -14.20 -3.85
CA GLY A 26 -1.24 -14.39 -4.67
C GLY A 26 -1.88 -13.07 -5.08
N HIS A 27 -1.93 -12.11 -4.18
CA HIS A 27 -2.47 -10.79 -4.49
C HIS A 27 -1.63 -10.09 -5.56
N GLN A 28 -0.31 -10.17 -5.46
CA GLN A 28 0.59 -9.52 -6.41
C GLN A 28 0.69 -10.26 -7.74
N ALA A 29 0.30 -11.50 -7.79
CA ALA A 29 0.34 -12.27 -9.03
C ALA A 29 -0.85 -12.02 -9.94
N ASP A 30 -1.87 -11.30 -9.46
CA ASP A 30 -3.06 -11.00 -10.24
C ASP A 30 -2.72 -10.04 -11.38
N PRO A 31 -2.99 -10.40 -12.65
CA PRO A 31 -2.62 -9.54 -13.79
C PRO A 31 -3.26 -8.16 -13.77
N GLU A 32 -4.51 -8.04 -13.33
CA GLU A 32 -5.16 -6.74 -13.24
C GLU A 32 -4.53 -5.86 -12.18
N ALA A 33 -4.12 -6.46 -11.06
CA ALA A 33 -3.48 -5.73 -9.99
C ALA A 33 -2.09 -5.23 -10.42
N ILE A 34 -1.35 -6.05 -11.15
CA ILE A 34 -0.04 -5.69 -11.68
C ILE A 34 -0.18 -4.51 -12.64
N GLU A 35 -1.17 -4.58 -13.53
CA GLU A 35 -1.38 -3.51 -14.49
C GLU A 35 -1.79 -2.21 -13.80
N MET A 36 -2.67 -2.30 -12.83
CA MET A 36 -3.14 -1.12 -12.11
C MET A 36 -2.03 -0.45 -11.31
N ALA A 37 -1.19 -1.22 -10.66
CA ALA A 37 -0.09 -0.69 -9.86
C ALA A 37 1.11 -0.29 -10.73
N ALA A 38 1.13 -0.72 -11.99
CA ALA A 38 2.26 -0.52 -12.90
C ALA A 38 3.54 -1.07 -12.27
N PHE A 39 3.45 -2.27 -11.72
CA PHE A 39 4.52 -2.86 -10.95
C PHE A 39 4.99 -4.14 -11.63
N PRO A 40 6.29 -4.39 -11.75
CA PRO A 40 6.75 -5.60 -12.40
C PRO A 40 6.36 -6.84 -11.60
N ALA A 41 5.93 -7.88 -12.30
CA ALA A 41 5.58 -9.14 -11.66
C ALA A 41 6.85 -9.78 -11.08
N ARG A 42 6.74 -10.31 -9.88
CA ARG A 42 7.83 -11.05 -9.25
C ARG A 42 7.48 -12.51 -9.21
N ASP A 43 8.45 -13.37 -9.50
CA ASP A 43 8.28 -14.80 -9.27
C ASP A 43 8.41 -15.10 -7.77
N ARG A 44 8.22 -16.34 -7.36
CA ARG A 44 8.24 -16.69 -5.94
C ARG A 44 9.59 -16.40 -5.29
N ASP A 45 10.68 -16.66 -5.97
CA ASP A 45 12.00 -16.42 -5.41
C ASP A 45 12.28 -14.93 -5.25
N GLN A 46 11.91 -14.13 -6.25
CA GLN A 46 12.07 -12.68 -6.19
C GLN A 46 11.20 -12.08 -5.10
N PHE A 47 9.99 -12.61 -4.94
CA PHE A 47 9.06 -12.16 -3.91
C PHE A 47 9.62 -12.49 -2.52
N ALA A 48 10.13 -13.70 -2.33
CA ALA A 48 10.70 -14.12 -1.06
C ALA A 48 11.91 -13.26 -0.68
N GLU A 49 12.78 -12.95 -1.64
CA GLU A 49 13.91 -12.09 -1.40
C GLU A 49 13.47 -10.68 -1.04
N HIS A 50 12.48 -10.16 -1.74
CA HIS A 50 11.95 -8.82 -1.49
C HIS A 50 11.42 -8.71 -0.07
N TRP A 51 10.62 -9.68 0.38
CA TRP A 51 10.06 -9.67 1.73
C TRP A 51 11.12 -9.92 2.80
N ALA A 52 12.15 -10.72 2.48
CA ALA A 52 13.25 -10.91 3.41
C ALA A 52 13.99 -9.60 3.65
N ARG A 53 14.18 -8.80 2.60
CA ARG A 53 14.79 -7.47 2.73
C ARG A 53 13.93 -6.52 3.54
N ILE A 54 12.61 -6.54 3.31
CA ILE A 54 11.68 -5.70 4.06
C ILE A 54 11.75 -6.05 5.54
N ARG A 55 11.72 -7.34 5.85
CA ARG A 55 11.71 -7.79 7.25
C ARG A 55 13.04 -7.57 7.96
N ALA A 56 14.12 -7.44 7.20
CA ALA A 56 15.44 -7.16 7.75
C ALA A 56 15.73 -5.66 7.85
N ASP A 57 14.89 -4.81 7.26
CA ASP A 57 15.08 -3.37 7.26
C ASP A 57 14.60 -2.80 8.59
N ASP A 58 15.52 -2.27 9.40
CA ASP A 58 15.18 -1.72 10.71
C ASP A 58 14.27 -0.49 10.63
N THR A 59 14.21 0.18 9.49
CA THR A 59 13.34 1.34 9.32
C THR A 59 11.94 0.95 8.90
N ALA A 60 11.74 -0.29 8.42
CA ALA A 60 10.46 -0.72 7.87
C ALA A 60 9.46 -1.05 8.96
N ILE A 61 8.24 -0.56 8.78
CA ILE A 61 7.10 -0.88 9.61
C ILE A 61 6.09 -1.51 8.67
N GLN A 62 5.73 -2.76 8.89
CA GLN A 62 4.80 -3.44 8.00
C GLN A 62 3.66 -4.07 8.78
N ALA A 63 2.51 -4.15 8.17
CA ALA A 63 1.34 -4.77 8.78
C ALA A 63 0.53 -5.53 7.75
N ALA A 64 -0.11 -6.60 8.19
CA ALA A 64 -1.11 -7.29 7.39
C ALA A 64 -2.44 -6.59 7.60
N ILE A 65 -3.19 -6.41 6.51
CA ILE A 65 -4.53 -5.84 6.56
C ILE A 65 -5.50 -7.01 6.65
N VAL A 66 -6.30 -7.03 7.70
CA VAL A 66 -7.24 -8.13 7.94
C VAL A 66 -8.66 -7.57 7.96
N THR A 67 -9.56 -8.20 7.24
CA THR A 67 -10.96 -7.85 7.27
C THR A 67 -11.80 -9.11 7.36
N ASP A 68 -12.74 -9.12 8.30
CA ASP A 68 -13.63 -10.26 8.54
C ASP A 68 -12.86 -11.59 8.72
N GLY A 69 -11.71 -11.51 9.39
CA GLY A 69 -10.90 -12.69 9.66
C GLY A 69 -9.99 -13.15 8.53
N ALA A 70 -10.00 -12.47 7.39
CA ALA A 70 -9.19 -12.85 6.23
C ALA A 70 -8.13 -11.80 5.93
N VAL A 71 -6.98 -12.25 5.44
CA VAL A 71 -5.90 -11.34 5.04
C VAL A 71 -6.26 -10.73 3.70
N ALA A 72 -6.51 -9.42 3.70
CA ALA A 72 -6.92 -8.68 2.51
C ALA A 72 -5.75 -7.99 1.80
N GLY A 73 -4.64 -7.80 2.49
CA GLY A 73 -3.50 -7.11 1.89
C GLY A 73 -2.43 -6.79 2.90
N ASN A 74 -1.55 -5.87 2.52
CA ASN A 74 -0.49 -5.41 3.39
C ASN A 74 -0.27 -3.91 3.22
N ILE A 75 0.34 -3.28 4.22
CA ILE A 75 0.69 -1.88 4.19
C ILE A 75 2.02 -1.72 4.91
N MET A 76 2.89 -0.87 4.40
CA MET A 76 4.21 -0.71 4.97
C MET A 76 4.75 0.70 4.77
N SER A 77 5.72 1.05 5.60
CA SER A 77 6.46 2.29 5.49
C SER A 77 7.93 1.99 5.76
N TRP A 78 8.82 2.68 5.08
CA TRP A 78 10.26 2.48 5.23
C TRP A 78 10.97 3.80 4.91
N GLU A 79 12.25 3.87 5.27
CA GLU A 79 13.07 5.02 4.94
C GLU A 79 13.94 4.71 3.73
N GLN A 80 14.01 5.64 2.81
CA GLN A 80 14.82 5.51 1.62
C GLN A 80 15.27 6.91 1.20
N ASP A 81 16.57 7.07 1.01
CA ASP A 81 17.15 8.35 0.58
C ASP A 81 16.70 9.54 1.45
N GLY A 82 16.62 9.31 2.73
CA GLY A 82 16.26 10.37 3.68
C GLY A 82 14.77 10.69 3.77
N GLN A 83 13.94 9.92 3.09
CA GLN A 83 12.49 10.14 3.11
C GLN A 83 11.77 8.93 3.70
N ARG A 84 10.65 9.19 4.37
CA ARG A 84 9.76 8.12 4.83
C ARG A 84 8.76 7.86 3.71
N LEU A 85 8.77 6.65 3.18
CA LEU A 85 7.88 6.24 2.09
C LEU A 85 6.79 5.31 2.61
N LEU A 86 5.72 5.19 1.86
CA LEU A 86 4.58 4.36 2.22
C LEU A 86 4.08 3.61 0.99
N GLY A 87 3.73 2.36 1.18
CA GLY A 87 3.11 1.57 0.11
C GLY A 87 2.12 0.59 0.69
N TYR A 88 1.13 0.20 -0.11
CA TYR A 88 0.17 -0.80 0.30
C TYR A 88 -0.32 -1.58 -0.91
N TRP A 89 -0.82 -2.77 -0.65
CA TRP A 89 -1.37 -3.62 -1.70
C TRP A 89 -2.59 -4.34 -1.13
N VAL A 90 -3.73 -4.18 -1.77
CA VAL A 90 -4.97 -4.84 -1.38
C VAL A 90 -5.35 -5.80 -2.49
N GLY A 91 -5.71 -7.02 -2.13
CA GLY A 91 -6.12 -8.04 -3.11
C GLY A 91 -7.30 -7.58 -3.94
N ARG A 92 -7.30 -7.90 -5.23
CA ARG A 92 -8.32 -7.41 -6.17
C ARG A 92 -9.74 -7.70 -5.70
N GLU A 93 -9.97 -8.86 -5.11
CA GLU A 93 -11.29 -9.24 -4.62
C GLU A 93 -11.82 -8.33 -3.50
N TYR A 94 -10.95 -7.53 -2.92
CA TYR A 94 -11.32 -6.62 -1.83
C TYR A 94 -11.44 -5.16 -2.29
N TRP A 95 -11.23 -4.90 -3.57
CA TRP A 95 -11.30 -3.52 -4.09
C TRP A 95 -12.73 -2.97 -4.00
N GLY A 96 -12.83 -1.65 -3.88
CA GLY A 96 -14.12 -0.97 -3.91
C GLY A 96 -14.94 -1.10 -2.63
N ARG A 97 -14.31 -1.53 -1.54
CA ARG A 97 -15.01 -1.73 -0.26
C ARG A 97 -14.53 -0.82 0.85
N GLY A 98 -13.66 0.13 0.54
CA GLY A 98 -13.13 1.05 1.55
C GLY A 98 -12.06 0.48 2.45
N ILE A 99 -11.58 -0.73 2.17
CA ILE A 99 -10.60 -1.41 3.02
C ILE A 99 -9.27 -0.67 3.03
N ALA A 100 -8.77 -0.28 1.85
CA ALA A 100 -7.50 0.43 1.77
C ALA A 100 -7.57 1.78 2.49
N THR A 101 -8.68 2.50 2.37
CA THR A 101 -8.85 3.78 3.04
C THR A 101 -8.81 3.62 4.55
N GLU A 102 -9.52 2.62 5.08
CA GLU A 102 -9.56 2.39 6.52
C GLU A 102 -8.19 1.92 7.02
N ALA A 103 -7.53 1.04 6.27
CA ALA A 103 -6.20 0.55 6.65
C ALA A 103 -5.18 1.70 6.68
N LEU A 104 -5.22 2.56 5.67
CA LEU A 104 -4.29 3.69 5.60
C LEU A 104 -4.54 4.68 6.73
N ALA A 105 -5.81 4.97 7.04
CA ALA A 105 -6.15 5.86 8.14
C ALA A 105 -5.59 5.34 9.46
N GLN A 106 -5.74 4.04 9.73
CA GLN A 106 -5.21 3.43 10.94
C GLN A 106 -3.68 3.46 10.95
N PHE A 107 -3.07 3.15 9.82
CA PHE A 107 -1.62 3.05 9.72
C PHE A 107 -0.93 4.40 9.98
N VAL A 108 -1.43 5.48 9.38
CA VAL A 108 -0.83 6.81 9.59
C VAL A 108 -1.10 7.35 10.99
N GLY A 109 -2.10 6.81 11.67
CA GLY A 109 -2.32 7.10 13.07
C GLY A 109 -1.32 6.41 13.99
N GLN A 110 -0.75 5.29 13.54
CA GLN A 110 0.24 4.55 14.30
C GLN A 110 1.67 4.96 13.95
N VAL A 111 1.92 5.31 12.69
CA VAL A 111 3.23 5.74 12.22
C VAL A 111 3.25 7.26 12.26
N THR A 112 3.92 7.82 13.25
CA THR A 112 3.88 9.27 13.50
C THR A 112 4.93 10.08 12.78
N ALA A 113 5.89 9.43 12.12
CA ALA A 113 6.91 10.16 11.37
C ALA A 113 6.26 10.97 10.24
N ARG A 114 6.73 12.20 10.06
CA ARG A 114 6.25 13.12 9.02
C ARG A 114 7.43 13.85 8.42
N PRO A 115 7.41 14.16 7.13
CA PRO A 115 6.35 13.82 6.18
C PRO A 115 6.44 12.37 5.72
N ILE A 116 5.33 11.81 5.24
CA ILE A 116 5.30 10.49 4.62
C ILE A 116 4.90 10.68 3.15
N TYR A 117 5.63 10.03 2.25
CA TYR A 117 5.38 10.14 0.82
C TYR A 117 4.86 8.83 0.25
N ALA A 118 3.95 8.91 -0.70
CA ALA A 118 3.44 7.75 -1.43
C ALA A 118 3.54 8.02 -2.93
N HIS A 119 4.08 7.06 -3.67
CA HIS A 119 4.17 7.13 -5.11
C HIS A 119 3.04 6.30 -5.70
N VAL A 120 2.35 6.83 -6.69
CA VAL A 120 1.22 6.12 -7.29
C VAL A 120 1.20 6.35 -8.80
N ALA A 121 0.93 5.28 -9.55
CA ALA A 121 0.81 5.38 -11.01
C ALA A 121 -0.33 6.33 -11.36
N VAL A 122 -0.15 7.17 -12.34
CA VAL A 122 -1.09 8.23 -12.70
C VAL A 122 -2.46 7.67 -13.06
N HIS A 123 -2.54 6.45 -13.58
CA HIS A 123 -3.81 5.82 -13.95
C HIS A 123 -4.49 5.07 -12.80
N ASN A 124 -3.84 4.94 -11.66
CA ASN A 124 -4.41 4.22 -10.52
C ASN A 124 -5.33 5.12 -9.72
N ILE A 125 -6.50 5.38 -10.27
CA ILE A 125 -7.47 6.32 -9.69
C ILE A 125 -7.93 5.86 -8.30
N GLY A 126 -8.10 4.57 -8.12
CA GLY A 126 -8.52 4.04 -6.81
C GLY A 126 -7.54 4.38 -5.70
N SER A 127 -6.24 4.21 -5.94
CA SER A 127 -5.22 4.53 -4.96
C SER A 127 -5.12 6.04 -4.73
N ILE A 128 -5.25 6.83 -5.79
CA ILE A 128 -5.25 8.30 -5.66
C ILE A 128 -6.36 8.74 -4.72
N ARG A 129 -7.56 8.18 -4.87
CA ARG A 129 -8.69 8.51 -4.01
C ARG A 129 -8.47 8.10 -2.57
N VAL A 130 -7.84 6.95 -2.36
CA VAL A 130 -7.53 6.48 -1.00
C VAL A 130 -6.59 7.47 -0.32
N LEU A 131 -5.54 7.90 -1.02
CA LEU A 131 -4.59 8.87 -0.48
C LEU A 131 -5.27 10.20 -0.16
N GLU A 132 -6.10 10.69 -1.07
CA GLU A 132 -6.81 11.96 -0.85
C GLU A 132 -7.76 11.88 0.33
N LYS A 133 -8.46 10.78 0.49
CA LYS A 133 -9.38 10.59 1.62
C LYS A 133 -8.65 10.55 2.95
N CYS A 134 -7.37 10.20 2.95
CA CYS A 134 -6.56 10.16 4.15
C CYS A 134 -5.69 11.40 4.31
N ALA A 135 -6.10 12.50 3.67
CA ALA A 135 -5.48 13.82 3.81
C ALA A 135 -4.10 13.98 3.17
N PHE A 136 -3.71 13.03 2.34
CA PHE A 136 -2.50 13.21 1.54
C PHE A 136 -2.81 14.21 0.43
N ARG A 137 -1.84 15.03 0.09
CA ARG A 137 -1.97 15.98 -1.01
C ARG A 137 -0.84 15.75 -2.01
N ARG A 138 -1.08 16.09 -3.24
CA ARG A 138 -0.09 15.93 -4.29
C ARG A 138 1.09 16.89 -4.08
N ASP A 139 2.30 16.38 -4.24
CA ASP A 139 3.51 17.17 -4.12
C ASP A 139 4.21 17.26 -5.47
N ARG A 140 3.88 18.30 -6.22
CA ARG A 140 4.43 18.51 -7.56
C ARG A 140 5.92 18.83 -7.55
N GLY A 141 6.40 19.45 -6.47
CA GLY A 141 7.82 19.74 -6.34
C GLY A 141 8.66 18.48 -6.25
N GLN A 142 8.16 17.47 -5.54
CA GLN A 142 8.86 16.19 -5.47
C GLN A 142 8.78 15.46 -6.81
N GLU A 143 7.65 15.58 -7.52
CA GLU A 143 7.51 14.95 -8.83
C GLU A 143 8.54 15.50 -9.82
N GLU A 144 8.82 16.79 -9.77
CA GLU A 144 9.78 17.41 -10.64
C GLU A 144 11.20 16.95 -10.36
N LYS A 145 11.51 16.58 -9.14
CA LYS A 145 12.84 16.13 -8.75
C LYS A 145 13.05 14.64 -9.01
N ALA A 146 11.99 13.89 -9.23
CA ALA A 146 12.09 12.46 -9.43
C ALA A 146 12.70 12.14 -10.80
N PRO A 147 13.48 11.05 -10.89
CA PRO A 147 14.04 10.65 -12.18
C PRO A 147 12.91 10.16 -13.10
N PRO A 148 13.10 10.18 -14.42
CA PRO A 148 12.09 9.66 -15.33
C PRO A 148 11.79 8.20 -15.01
N PRO A 149 10.53 7.76 -15.15
CA PRO A 149 10.18 6.37 -14.86
C PRO A 149 10.85 5.42 -15.85
N GLU A 150 11.41 4.34 -15.33
CA GLU A 150 12.10 3.36 -16.15
C GLU A 150 11.16 2.61 -17.07
N ASP A 151 9.94 2.39 -16.64
CA ASP A 151 8.93 1.66 -17.42
C ASP A 151 8.05 2.58 -18.28
N GLY A 152 8.33 3.87 -18.26
CA GLY A 152 7.54 4.83 -19.03
C GLY A 152 6.19 5.18 -18.44
N VAL A 153 5.87 4.67 -17.25
CA VAL A 153 4.61 4.98 -16.57
C VAL A 153 4.83 6.15 -15.63
N GLU A 154 4.08 7.23 -15.82
CA GLU A 154 4.18 8.38 -14.95
C GLU A 154 3.64 8.09 -13.57
N GLU A 155 4.32 8.61 -12.56
CA GLU A 155 3.87 8.49 -11.18
C GLU A 155 3.59 9.86 -10.61
N LEU A 156 2.59 9.92 -9.74
CA LEU A 156 2.32 11.08 -8.92
C LEU A 156 2.91 10.82 -7.55
N ILE A 157 3.31 11.88 -6.86
CA ILE A 157 3.82 11.78 -5.49
C ILE A 157 2.89 12.53 -4.56
N PHE A 158 2.42 11.83 -3.54
CA PHE A 158 1.53 12.41 -2.53
C PHE A 158 2.27 12.48 -1.20
N VAL A 159 1.92 13.45 -0.38
CA VAL A 159 2.58 13.66 0.90
C VAL A 159 1.56 13.91 2.00
N LEU A 160 1.84 13.34 3.17
CA LEU A 160 1.13 13.66 4.40
C LEU A 160 2.15 14.31 5.33
N ASP A 161 2.00 15.59 5.58
CA ASP A 161 2.97 16.34 6.40
C ASP A 161 2.34 16.99 7.62
N ALA A 162 1.14 16.63 7.97
CA ALA A 162 0.46 17.16 9.16
C ALA A 162 0.24 16.11 10.24
#